data_19d78aa3b43bf2c4f52fedcc05785336
#
_entry.id   19d78aa3b43bf2c4f52fedcc05785336
#
_cell.length_a   1.000
_cell.length_b   1.000
_cell.length_c   1.000
_cell.angle_alpha   90.00
_cell.angle_beta   90.00
_cell.angle_gamma   90.00
#
_symmetry.space_group_name_H-M   'P 1'
#
loop_
_entity.id
_entity.type
_entity.pdbx_description
1 polymer ?
#
loop_
_entity_poly.entity_id
_entity_poly.type
_entity_poly.pdbx_seq_one_letter_code
_entity_poly.pdbx_strand_id
1 'polypeptide(L)'
;MMNKDGVKIVTIGGGSSYTPELVEGFIKRYDHLPVKELWLVDIEAGREKLETVGALAKRMVKKAGVPMKIILSYDRREALKDADFVTT
;
A
#
# COMPACT_ATOMS: atom_id res chain seq x y z
N MET A 1 -14.38 -13.66 10.00
CA MET A 1 -14.07 -13.27 10.09
C MET A 1 -13.08 -12.70 10.34
N MET A 2 -12.92 -11.99 10.55
CA MET A 2 -11.95 -11.37 10.50
C MET A 2 -11.33 -11.16 11.71
N ASN A 3 -10.46 -11.80 12.14
CA ASN A 3 -9.72 -11.65 13.31
C ASN A 3 -8.44 -10.94 13.06
N LYS A 4 -8.42 -10.13 12.05
CA LYS A 4 -7.24 -9.37 11.74
C LYS A 4 -7.17 -8.12 12.55
N ASP A 5 -5.96 -7.68 12.89
CA ASP A 5 -5.76 -6.39 13.52
C ASP A 5 -5.94 -5.25 12.53
N GLY A 6 -6.11 -5.55 11.28
CA GLY A 6 -6.30 -4.57 10.23
C GLY A 6 -6.47 -5.25 8.89
N VAL A 7 -6.56 -4.46 7.82
CA VAL A 7 -6.83 -4.99 6.49
C VAL A 7 -5.59 -4.92 5.60
N LYS A 8 -5.56 -5.80 4.60
CA LYS A 8 -4.54 -5.81 3.57
C LYS A 8 -5.14 -5.21 2.31
N ILE A 9 -4.55 -4.15 1.81
CA ILE A 9 -4.98 -3.50 0.57
C ILE A 9 -3.89 -3.65 -0.47
N VAL A 10 -4.28 -3.99 -1.69
CA VAL A 10 -3.35 -4.12 -2.80
C VAL A 10 -3.69 -3.07 -3.85
N THR A 11 -2.70 -2.28 -4.25
CA THR A 11 -2.86 -1.27 -5.29
C THR A 11 -2.08 -1.72 -6.52
N ILE A 12 -2.79 -2.05 -7.58
CA ILE A 12 -2.17 -2.42 -8.86
C ILE A 12 -1.81 -1.14 -9.58
N GLY A 13 -0.59 -1.08 -10.09
CA GLY A 13 -0.08 0.16 -10.67
C GLY A 13 0.43 1.09 -9.58
N GLY A 14 1.02 0.51 -8.52
CA GLY A 14 1.43 1.27 -7.34
C GLY A 14 2.47 2.34 -7.56
N GLY A 15 3.13 2.36 -8.72
CA GLY A 15 4.07 3.42 -9.06
C GLY A 15 3.39 4.67 -9.61
N SER A 16 2.07 4.70 -9.61
CA SER A 16 1.31 5.84 -10.10
C SER A 16 1.55 7.10 -9.27
N SER A 17 1.44 8.25 -9.92
CA SER A 17 1.55 9.53 -9.22
C SER A 17 0.38 9.77 -8.25
N TYR A 18 -0.66 8.96 -8.33
CA TYR A 18 -1.78 9.05 -7.38
C TYR A 18 -1.49 8.33 -6.07
N THR A 19 -0.50 7.46 -6.05
CA THR A 19 -0.23 6.65 -4.85
C THR A 19 0.02 7.49 -3.60
N PRO A 20 0.78 8.60 -3.64
CA PRO A 20 0.98 9.39 -2.43
C PRO A 20 -0.34 9.93 -1.85
N GLU A 21 -1.27 10.35 -2.72
CA GLU A 21 -2.57 10.82 -2.27
C GLU A 21 -3.37 9.70 -1.63
N LEU A 22 -3.28 8.50 -2.21
CA LEU A 22 -3.96 7.33 -1.69
C LEU A 22 -3.43 6.98 -0.29
N VAL A 23 -2.11 7.01 -0.14
CA VAL A 23 -1.48 6.73 1.16
C VAL A 23 -1.92 7.76 2.19
N GLU A 24 -1.94 9.03 1.82
CA GLU A 24 -2.38 10.08 2.72
C GLU A 24 -3.82 9.83 3.16
N GLY A 25 -4.68 9.43 2.23
CA GLY A 25 -6.07 9.13 2.55
C GLY A 25 -6.20 7.99 3.55
N PHE A 26 -5.41 6.93 3.38
CA PHE A 26 -5.43 5.81 4.32
C PHE A 26 -4.91 6.22 5.69
N ILE A 27 -3.91 7.07 5.74
CA ILE A 27 -3.38 7.57 7.01
C ILE A 27 -4.45 8.36 7.75
N LYS A 28 -5.15 9.24 7.04
CA LYS A 28 -6.18 10.07 7.65
C LYS A 28 -7.37 9.26 8.16
N ARG A 29 -7.64 8.13 7.52
CA ARG A 29 -8.77 7.28 7.89
C ARG A 29 -8.37 6.07 8.70
N TYR A 30 -7.15 6.06 9.21
CA TYR A 30 -6.64 4.88 9.89
C TYR A 30 -7.54 4.42 11.04
N ASP A 31 -8.14 5.34 11.77
CA ASP A 31 -9.00 4.99 12.90
C ASP A 31 -10.28 4.27 12.45
N HIS A 32 -10.73 4.51 11.22
CA HIS A 32 -11.93 3.89 10.70
C HIS A 32 -11.63 2.70 9.80
N LEU A 33 -10.49 2.71 9.14
CA LEU A 33 -10.08 1.64 8.26
C LEU A 33 -8.59 1.38 8.51
N PRO A 34 -8.27 0.55 9.50
CA PRO A 34 -6.88 0.30 9.86
C PRO A 34 -6.18 -0.58 8.83
N VAL A 35 -5.49 0.04 7.91
CA VAL A 35 -4.75 -0.66 6.88
C VAL A 35 -3.44 -1.15 7.49
N LYS A 36 -3.33 -2.45 7.68
CA LYS A 36 -2.14 -3.05 8.26
C LYS A 36 -1.03 -3.20 7.22
N GLU A 37 -1.40 -3.60 6.02
CA GLU A 37 -0.45 -3.75 4.93
C GLU A 37 -1.00 -3.09 3.68
N LEU A 38 -0.20 -2.27 3.06
CA LEU A 38 -0.52 -1.68 1.77
C LEU A 38 0.52 -2.16 0.78
N TRP A 39 0.10 -2.99 -0.16
CA TRP A 39 0.98 -3.54 -1.18
C TRP A 39 0.88 -2.70 -2.44
N LEU A 40 2.02 -2.20 -2.89
CA LEU A 40 2.10 -1.42 -4.12
C LEU A 40 2.71 -2.34 -5.18
N VAL A 41 1.92 -2.72 -6.17
CA VAL A 41 2.33 -3.70 -7.17
C VAL A 41 2.48 -3.04 -8.53
N ASP A 42 3.57 -3.33 -9.21
CA ASP A 42 3.77 -2.82 -10.56
C ASP A 42 4.56 -3.86 -11.36
N ILE A 43 4.76 -3.58 -12.65
CA ILE A 43 5.55 -4.44 -13.50
C ILE A 43 7.03 -4.06 -13.38
N GLU A 44 7.91 -4.98 -13.78
CA GLU A 44 9.35 -4.73 -13.69
C GLU A 44 9.78 -3.47 -14.44
N ALA A 45 9.13 -3.18 -15.56
CA ALA A 45 9.47 -1.99 -16.33
C ALA A 45 9.22 -0.70 -15.54
N GLY A 46 8.38 -0.76 -14.52
CA GLY A 46 8.09 0.39 -13.67
C GLY A 46 8.84 0.39 -12.34
N ARG A 47 9.88 -0.45 -12.21
CA ARG A 47 10.60 -0.62 -10.96
C ARG A 47 11.10 0.68 -10.36
N GLU A 48 11.74 1.50 -11.15
CA GLU A 48 12.34 2.75 -10.65
C GLU A 48 11.27 3.66 -10.07
N LYS A 49 10.16 3.78 -10.79
CA LYS A 49 9.07 4.64 -10.35
C LYS A 49 8.39 4.07 -9.11
N LEU A 50 8.20 2.77 -9.08
CA LEU A 50 7.60 2.11 -7.91
C LEU A 50 8.47 2.30 -6.68
N GLU A 51 9.78 2.15 -6.83
CA GLU A 51 10.69 2.32 -5.70
C GLU A 51 10.70 3.74 -5.18
N THR A 52 10.63 4.71 -6.09
CA THR A 52 10.59 6.13 -5.69
C THR A 52 9.30 6.44 -4.92
N VAL A 53 8.17 6.03 -5.48
CA VAL A 53 6.87 6.27 -4.84
C VAL A 53 6.77 5.49 -3.55
N GLY A 54 7.27 4.26 -3.53
CA GLY A 54 7.25 3.43 -2.32
C GLY A 54 8.07 4.03 -1.19
N ALA A 55 9.23 4.61 -1.52
CA ALA A 55 10.06 5.25 -0.50
C ALA A 55 9.34 6.45 0.11
N LEU A 56 8.64 7.22 -0.73
CA LEU A 56 7.86 8.33 -0.25
C LEU A 56 6.73 7.85 0.66
N ALA A 57 6.03 6.80 0.25
CA ALA A 57 4.94 6.24 1.04
C ALA A 57 5.43 5.79 2.41
N LYS A 58 6.59 5.13 2.45
CA LYS A 58 7.16 4.67 3.71
C LYS A 58 7.48 5.84 4.64
N ARG A 59 8.00 6.93 4.08
CA ARG A 59 8.30 8.11 4.88
C ARG A 59 7.02 8.76 5.41
N MET A 60 5.98 8.80 4.59
CA MET A 60 4.70 9.37 5.01
C MET A 60 4.11 8.61 6.19
N VAL A 61 4.12 7.28 6.10
CA VAL A 61 3.60 6.42 7.15
C VAL A 61 4.40 6.57 8.43
N LYS A 62 5.71 6.62 8.31
CA LYS A 62 6.58 6.77 9.46
C LYS A 62 6.36 8.11 10.16
N LYS A 63 6.22 9.18 9.37
CA LYS A 63 6.01 10.51 9.91
C LYS A 63 4.66 10.59 10.62
N ALA A 64 3.65 9.92 10.08
CA ALA A 64 2.32 9.93 10.67
C ALA A 64 2.23 9.05 11.93
N GLY A 65 3.17 8.14 12.10
CA GLY A 65 3.19 7.27 13.27
C GLY A 65 2.15 6.16 13.27
N VAL A 66 1.61 5.81 12.09
CA VAL A 66 0.65 4.71 12.01
C VAL A 66 1.38 3.40 11.70
N PRO A 67 0.92 2.28 12.25
CA PRO A 67 1.61 0.99 12.06
C PRO A 67 1.21 0.29 10.77
N MET A 68 1.30 1.00 9.67
CA MET A 68 1.00 0.48 8.34
C MET A 68 2.29 0.08 7.65
N LYS A 69 2.32 -1.14 7.09
CA LYS A 69 3.48 -1.60 6.34
C LYS A 69 3.27 -1.31 4.87
N ILE A 70 4.27 -0.71 4.24
CA ILE A 70 4.25 -0.47 2.80
C ILE A 70 5.14 -1.55 2.18
N ILE A 71 4.57 -2.38 1.31
CA ILE A 71 5.29 -3.49 0.69
C ILE A 71 5.26 -3.30 -0.83
N LEU A 72 6.43 -3.32 -1.44
CA LEU A 72 6.55 -3.21 -2.90
C LEU A 72 6.64 -4.61 -3.47
N SER A 73 5.93 -4.87 -4.55
CA SER A 73 5.94 -6.18 -5.16
C SER A 73 5.85 -6.08 -6.67
N TYR A 74 6.47 -7.03 -7.37
CA TYR A 74 6.33 -7.17 -8.79
C TYR A 74 5.61 -8.48 -9.12
N ASP A 75 5.12 -9.17 -8.08
CA ASP A 75 4.38 -10.41 -8.23
C ASP A 75 2.94 -10.19 -7.78
N ARG A 76 2.08 -9.99 -8.77
CA ARG A 76 0.66 -9.73 -8.50
C ARG A 76 -0.01 -10.89 -7.77
N ARG A 77 0.36 -12.12 -8.09
CA ARG A 77 -0.25 -13.29 -7.46
C ARG A 77 0.04 -13.31 -5.97
N GLU A 78 1.29 -13.04 -5.61
CA GLU A 78 1.66 -13.01 -4.22
C GLU A 78 0.95 -11.87 -3.49
N ALA A 79 0.90 -10.71 -4.13
CA ALA A 79 0.27 -9.54 -3.53
C ALA A 79 -1.22 -9.75 -3.28
N LEU A 80 -1.92 -10.39 -4.24
CA LEU A 80 -3.36 -10.57 -4.13
C LEU A 80 -3.77 -11.64 -3.12
N LYS A 81 -2.83 -12.45 -2.67
CA LYS A 81 -3.17 -13.50 -1.72
C LYS A 81 -3.67 -12.88 -0.42
N ASP A 82 -4.85 -13.30 -0.01
CA ASP A 82 -5.48 -12.83 1.23
C ASP A 82 -5.71 -11.31 1.27
N ALA A 83 -5.78 -10.67 0.12
CA ALA A 83 -6.07 -9.23 0.08
C ALA A 83 -7.53 -9.00 0.46
N ASP A 84 -7.76 -7.98 1.28
CA ASP A 84 -9.12 -7.61 1.66
C ASP A 84 -9.72 -6.68 0.61
N PHE A 85 -8.92 -5.79 0.02
CA PHE A 85 -9.36 -4.88 -1.03
C PHE A 85 -8.28 -4.74 -2.07
N VAL A 86 -8.68 -4.51 -3.32
CA VAL A 86 -7.77 -4.27 -4.42
C VAL A 86 -8.19 -2.99 -5.12
N THR A 87 -7.24 -2.10 -5.35
CA THR A 87 -7.50 -0.86 -6.08
C THR A 87 -6.64 -0.84 -7.35
N THR A 88 -7.02 -0.04 -8.32
CA THR A 88 -6.26 0.10 -9.56
C THR A 88 -5.97 1.56 -9.87
#